data_79947db5f6eeb2a6c8a311d447bd805f
#
_entry.id   79947db5f6eeb2a6c8a311d447bd805f
#
_cell.length_a   1.000
_cell.length_b   1.000
_cell.length_c   1.000
_cell.angle_alpha   90.00
_cell.angle_beta   90.00
_cell.angle_gamma   90.00
#
_symmetry.space_group_name_H-M   'P 1'
#
loop_
_entity.id
_entity.type
_entity.pdbx_description
1 polymer ?
#
loop_
_entity_poly.entity_id
_entity_poly.type
_entity_poly.pdbx_seq_one_letter_code
_entity_poly.pdbx_strand_id
1 'polypeptide(L)'
;MWHDRWQDVRWRALAKSSRPILVGPWRSELGFETLYWLPWLAQWRHRYGISRERVTAITRGGAGAWYDAARSVDLYDYVPVAKVRQAMLRDSAASGSIKQQASTDWEAKLLPFIAQDLGLRRYVVLHPSLMYRGLTPWFNGQMGQTELLTHLRYTDVPVPAPPLSLPLPEKFVAVKFYHRHTWPMNDEIKGWVVNAVANVAKLIPVVLLESGLYADDHVDFPLSGPNITSLAGHVTPQNNLAMQSAVLAKATAFMGTYGGCQQLAVRLKKPSAGFYAKFEGTCYAHKIMTEWLAVQLGVPCFIGTPNDARFVKEILG
;
A
#
# COMPACT_ATOMS: atom_id res chain seq x y z
N MET A 1 -9.02 4.19 -27.84
CA MET A 1 -10.47 4.15 -28.22
C MET A 1 -11.00 2.75 -28.54
N TRP A 2 -10.46 1.95 -29.48
CA TRP A 2 -10.96 0.60 -29.77
C TRP A 2 -10.65 -0.42 -28.67
N HIS A 3 -9.49 -0.36 -28.03
CA HIS A 3 -9.08 -1.27 -26.96
C HIS A 3 -9.99 -1.14 -25.73
N ASP A 4 -10.41 0.06 -25.38
CA ASP A 4 -11.30 0.31 -24.25
C ASP A 4 -12.71 -0.24 -24.47
N ARG A 5 -13.23 -0.16 -25.70
CA ARG A 5 -14.55 -0.73 -26.04
C ARG A 5 -14.58 -2.25 -25.93
N TRP A 6 -13.51 -2.95 -26.38
CA TRP A 6 -13.41 -4.40 -26.26
C TRP A 6 -13.30 -4.85 -24.81
N GLN A 7 -12.55 -4.11 -23.99
CA GLN A 7 -12.49 -4.40 -22.56
C GLN A 7 -13.85 -4.18 -21.90
N ASP A 8 -14.55 -3.11 -22.19
CA ASP A 8 -15.89 -2.84 -21.66
C ASP A 8 -16.88 -3.96 -22.00
N VAL A 9 -16.89 -4.44 -23.24
CA VAL A 9 -17.71 -5.59 -23.66
C VAL A 9 -17.38 -6.84 -22.85
N ARG A 10 -16.09 -7.14 -22.68
CA ARG A 10 -15.65 -8.30 -21.87
C ARG A 10 -16.09 -8.20 -20.42
N TRP A 11 -16.00 -7.02 -19.82
CA TRP A 11 -16.41 -6.78 -18.43
C TRP A 11 -17.92 -6.88 -18.27
N ARG A 12 -18.70 -6.39 -19.22
CA ARG A 12 -20.16 -6.58 -19.24
C ARG A 12 -20.55 -8.05 -19.38
N ALA A 13 -19.86 -8.81 -20.22
CA ALA A 13 -20.06 -10.25 -20.34
C ALA A 13 -19.68 -10.99 -19.04
N LEU A 14 -18.59 -10.60 -18.39
CA LEU A 14 -18.19 -11.15 -17.11
C LEU A 14 -19.22 -10.82 -16.01
N ALA A 15 -19.77 -9.60 -16.02
CA ALA A 15 -20.80 -9.20 -15.06
C ALA A 15 -22.03 -10.11 -15.11
N LYS A 16 -22.45 -10.50 -16.33
CA LYS A 16 -23.58 -11.41 -16.58
C LYS A 16 -23.28 -12.89 -16.27
N SER A 17 -22.01 -13.25 -16.08
CA SER A 17 -21.63 -14.63 -15.76
C SER A 17 -21.61 -14.86 -14.25
N SER A 18 -21.64 -16.13 -13.82
CA SER A 18 -21.45 -16.55 -12.44
C SER A 18 -20.01 -16.93 -12.10
N ARG A 19 -19.05 -16.70 -13.02
CA ARG A 19 -17.65 -17.13 -12.83
C ARG A 19 -17.02 -16.44 -11.61
N PRO A 20 -16.33 -17.19 -10.73
CA PRO A 20 -15.47 -16.61 -9.72
C PRO A 20 -14.36 -15.75 -10.34
N ILE A 21 -13.96 -14.72 -9.59
CA ILE A 21 -12.94 -13.76 -10.03
C ILE A 21 -11.81 -13.78 -9.01
N LEU A 22 -10.62 -14.17 -9.44
CA LEU A 22 -9.38 -14.02 -8.67
C LEU A 22 -8.82 -12.64 -8.94
N VAL A 23 -8.71 -11.83 -7.89
CA VAL A 23 -8.18 -10.47 -7.93
C VAL A 23 -6.75 -10.47 -7.40
N GLY A 24 -5.79 -10.04 -8.20
CA GLY A 24 -4.37 -10.08 -7.84
C GLY A 24 -3.58 -11.12 -8.65
N PRO A 25 -2.45 -11.64 -8.11
CA PRO A 25 -1.89 -11.34 -6.79
C PRO A 25 -1.32 -9.91 -6.73
N TRP A 26 -1.51 -9.23 -5.59
CA TRP A 26 -0.83 -7.98 -5.37
C TRP A 26 0.54 -8.23 -4.71
N ARG A 27 1.62 -7.77 -5.34
CA ARG A 27 3.00 -7.92 -4.85
C ARG A 27 3.84 -6.64 -4.98
N SER A 28 3.21 -5.55 -5.45
CA SER A 28 3.86 -4.27 -5.66
C SER A 28 3.82 -3.39 -4.40
N GLU A 29 4.16 -2.12 -4.54
CA GLU A 29 4.26 -1.15 -3.46
C GLU A 29 2.90 -0.88 -2.78
N LEU A 30 2.94 -0.66 -1.45
CA LEU A 30 1.79 -0.32 -0.63
C LEU A 30 1.08 0.97 -1.11
N GLY A 31 1.86 1.96 -1.56
CA GLY A 31 1.32 3.22 -2.05
C GLY A 31 0.43 3.06 -3.28
N PHE A 32 0.88 2.28 -4.27
CA PHE A 32 0.06 1.97 -5.43
C PHE A 32 -1.19 1.17 -5.09
N GLU A 33 -1.09 0.27 -4.11
CA GLU A 33 -2.21 -0.52 -3.63
C GLU A 33 -3.31 0.38 -3.05
N THR A 34 -2.94 1.26 -2.13
CA THR A 34 -3.88 2.08 -1.37
C THR A 34 -4.41 3.28 -2.14
N LEU A 35 -3.60 3.91 -3.01
CA LEU A 35 -4.01 5.08 -3.79
C LEU A 35 -4.70 4.73 -5.11
N TYR A 36 -4.36 3.59 -5.73
CA TYR A 36 -4.85 3.30 -7.08
C TYR A 36 -5.53 1.94 -7.19
N TRP A 37 -4.90 0.84 -6.76
CA TRP A 37 -5.45 -0.49 -6.99
C TRP A 37 -6.77 -0.73 -6.30
N LEU A 38 -6.85 -0.48 -5.00
CA LEU A 38 -8.09 -0.65 -4.24
C LEU A 38 -9.22 0.28 -4.76
N PRO A 39 -8.97 1.60 -4.98
CA PRO A 39 -9.98 2.48 -5.56
C PRO A 39 -10.37 2.11 -6.99
N TRP A 40 -9.43 1.64 -7.82
CA TRP A 40 -9.71 1.18 -9.17
C TRP A 40 -10.59 -0.08 -9.16
N LEU A 41 -10.28 -1.03 -8.30
CA LEU A 41 -11.06 -2.24 -8.10
C LEU A 41 -12.48 -1.92 -7.61
N ALA A 42 -12.63 -0.99 -6.66
CA ALA A 42 -13.92 -0.54 -6.18
C ALA A 42 -14.75 0.13 -7.30
N GLN A 43 -14.11 0.98 -8.12
CA GLN A 43 -14.76 1.60 -9.28
C GLN A 43 -15.14 0.57 -10.34
N TRP A 44 -14.26 -0.36 -10.65
CA TRP A 44 -14.53 -1.45 -11.60
C TRP A 44 -15.73 -2.30 -11.15
N ARG A 45 -15.75 -2.72 -9.89
CA ARG A 45 -16.88 -3.48 -9.34
C ARG A 45 -18.19 -2.70 -9.39
N HIS A 46 -18.16 -1.43 -9.00
CA HIS A 46 -19.32 -0.54 -9.03
C HIS A 46 -19.85 -0.38 -10.47
N ARG A 47 -18.96 -0.07 -11.40
CA ARG A 47 -19.32 0.18 -12.82
C ARG A 47 -19.99 -1.01 -13.48
N TYR A 48 -19.54 -2.22 -13.18
CA TYR A 48 -20.03 -3.45 -13.83
C TYR A 48 -20.95 -4.29 -12.95
N GLY A 49 -21.33 -3.82 -11.77
CA GLY A 49 -22.23 -4.54 -10.87
C GLY A 49 -21.68 -5.89 -10.40
N ILE A 50 -20.35 -5.98 -10.17
CA ILE A 50 -19.72 -7.23 -9.73
C ILE A 50 -19.96 -7.43 -8.24
N SER A 51 -20.68 -8.49 -7.90
CA SER A 51 -20.94 -8.89 -6.52
C SER A 51 -19.64 -9.31 -5.80
N ARG A 52 -19.52 -8.96 -4.50
CA ARG A 52 -18.36 -9.34 -3.68
C ARG A 52 -18.24 -10.86 -3.51
N GLU A 53 -19.35 -11.58 -3.53
CA GLU A 53 -19.42 -13.03 -3.36
C GLU A 53 -18.66 -13.80 -4.45
N ARG A 54 -18.44 -13.14 -5.58
CA ARG A 54 -17.67 -13.69 -6.70
C ARG A 54 -16.18 -13.40 -6.63
N VAL A 55 -15.76 -12.52 -5.72
CA VAL A 55 -14.38 -12.03 -5.63
C VAL A 55 -13.62 -12.79 -4.58
N THR A 56 -12.48 -13.36 -4.98
CA THR A 56 -11.45 -13.86 -4.09
C THR A 56 -10.18 -13.05 -4.32
N ALA A 57 -9.71 -12.35 -3.30
CA ALA A 57 -8.51 -11.54 -3.37
C ALA A 57 -7.27 -12.34 -3.00
N ILE A 58 -6.23 -12.26 -3.82
CA ILE A 58 -4.89 -12.79 -3.52
C ILE A 58 -4.04 -11.60 -3.10
N THR A 59 -3.79 -11.51 -1.80
CA THR A 59 -3.16 -10.36 -1.14
C THR A 59 -1.84 -10.77 -0.49
N ARG A 60 -1.25 -9.92 0.31
CA ARG A 60 -0.06 -10.20 1.09
C ARG A 60 -0.11 -9.55 2.46
N GLY A 61 0.59 -10.14 3.42
CA GLY A 61 0.78 -9.55 4.74
C GLY A 61 -0.50 -9.37 5.56
N GLY A 62 -1.55 -10.16 5.28
CA GLY A 62 -2.83 -10.07 5.97
C GLY A 62 -3.72 -8.90 5.52
N ALA A 63 -3.43 -8.26 4.38
CA ALA A 63 -4.19 -7.12 3.85
C ALA A 63 -5.56 -7.50 3.24
N GLY A 64 -6.00 -8.74 3.39
CA GLY A 64 -7.24 -9.24 2.78
C GLY A 64 -8.49 -8.43 3.07
N ALA A 65 -8.61 -7.87 4.27
CA ALA A 65 -9.74 -7.05 4.67
C ALA A 65 -9.93 -5.79 3.80
N TRP A 66 -8.86 -5.27 3.18
CA TRP A 66 -8.93 -4.05 2.37
C TRP A 66 -9.72 -4.21 1.06
N TYR A 67 -9.93 -5.46 0.62
CA TYR A 67 -10.36 -5.75 -0.76
C TYR A 67 -11.88 -5.85 -0.95
N ASP A 68 -12.68 -5.71 0.09
CA ASP A 68 -14.14 -5.92 -0.01
C ASP A 68 -14.49 -7.14 -0.88
N ALA A 69 -13.86 -8.26 -0.58
CA ALA A 69 -14.04 -9.55 -1.22
C ALA A 69 -14.74 -10.53 -0.26
N ALA A 70 -15.44 -11.52 -0.81
CA ALA A 70 -16.02 -12.56 0.03
C ALA A 70 -14.95 -13.43 0.69
N ARG A 71 -13.81 -13.56 0.01
CA ARG A 71 -12.70 -14.42 0.42
C ARG A 71 -11.37 -13.74 0.08
N SER A 72 -10.39 -13.95 0.93
CA SER A 72 -9.00 -13.57 0.63
C SER A 72 -8.06 -14.69 1.02
N VAL A 73 -6.94 -14.77 0.32
CA VAL A 73 -5.82 -15.64 0.63
C VAL A 73 -4.54 -14.81 0.66
N ASP A 74 -3.61 -15.18 1.52
CA ASP A 74 -2.32 -14.51 1.57
C ASP A 74 -1.32 -15.19 0.64
N LEU A 75 -0.61 -14.39 -0.14
CA LEU A 75 0.41 -14.87 -1.07
C LEU A 75 1.54 -15.62 -0.35
N TYR A 76 1.85 -15.20 0.87
CA TYR A 76 2.92 -15.79 1.68
C TYR A 76 2.57 -17.15 2.29
N ASP A 77 1.31 -17.57 2.22
CA ASP A 77 0.90 -18.96 2.55
C ASP A 77 1.32 -19.94 1.44
N TYR A 78 1.49 -19.44 0.21
CA TYR A 78 1.86 -20.25 -0.97
C TYR A 78 3.32 -20.12 -1.35
N VAL A 79 3.93 -18.96 -1.08
CA VAL A 79 5.28 -18.64 -1.56
C VAL A 79 6.07 -17.90 -0.48
N PRO A 80 7.28 -18.39 -0.14
CA PRO A 80 8.15 -17.68 0.79
C PRO A 80 8.42 -16.23 0.36
N VAL A 81 8.43 -15.30 1.31
CA VAL A 81 8.63 -13.87 1.07
C VAL A 81 9.88 -13.57 0.23
N ALA A 82 10.97 -14.30 0.48
CA ALA A 82 12.21 -14.15 -0.27
C ALA A 82 12.07 -14.46 -1.77
N LYS A 83 11.21 -15.44 -2.13
CA LYS A 83 10.93 -15.77 -3.54
C LYS A 83 10.06 -14.69 -4.20
N VAL A 84 9.07 -14.16 -3.49
CA VAL A 84 8.25 -13.04 -3.98
C VAL A 84 9.14 -11.81 -4.21
N ARG A 85 9.99 -11.45 -3.24
CA ARG A 85 10.96 -10.36 -3.37
C ARG A 85 11.91 -10.57 -4.55
N GLN A 86 12.45 -11.78 -4.72
CA GLN A 86 13.32 -12.10 -5.86
C GLN A 86 12.60 -11.94 -7.20
N ALA A 87 11.33 -12.34 -7.31
CA ALA A 87 10.53 -12.13 -8.51
C ALA A 87 10.33 -10.63 -8.79
N MET A 88 9.99 -9.84 -7.76
CA MET A 88 9.84 -8.38 -7.89
C MET A 88 11.13 -7.70 -8.39
N LEU A 89 12.29 -8.08 -7.83
CA LEU A 89 13.59 -7.51 -8.22
C LEU A 89 13.97 -7.90 -9.67
N ARG A 90 13.68 -9.13 -10.09
CA ARG A 90 13.88 -9.56 -11.50
C ARG A 90 13.01 -8.76 -12.47
N ASP A 91 11.73 -8.56 -12.12
CA ASP A 91 10.82 -7.78 -12.95
C ASP A 91 11.26 -6.32 -13.03
N SER A 92 11.76 -5.78 -11.92
CA SER A 92 12.34 -4.43 -11.87
C SER A 92 13.57 -4.32 -12.77
N ALA A 93 14.46 -5.29 -12.74
CA ALA A 93 15.66 -5.30 -13.59
C ALA A 93 15.31 -5.41 -15.08
N ALA A 94 14.25 -6.17 -15.42
CA ALA A 94 13.83 -6.36 -16.81
C ALA A 94 13.01 -5.18 -17.38
N SER A 95 12.21 -4.51 -16.55
CA SER A 95 11.26 -3.47 -16.97
C SER A 95 11.63 -2.05 -16.51
N GLY A 96 12.69 -1.89 -15.71
CA GLY A 96 13.03 -0.63 -15.04
C GLY A 96 12.03 -0.21 -13.95
N SER A 97 11.12 -1.11 -13.55
CA SER A 97 10.06 -0.78 -12.60
C SER A 97 9.63 -2.01 -11.80
N ILE A 98 9.44 -1.85 -10.48
CA ILE A 98 8.81 -2.85 -9.60
C ILE A 98 7.29 -2.94 -9.77
N LYS A 99 6.73 -2.21 -10.73
CA LYS A 99 5.30 -2.17 -11.01
C LYS A 99 4.85 -3.41 -11.78
N GLN A 100 3.72 -3.99 -11.41
CA GLN A 100 3.13 -5.15 -12.08
C GLN A 100 2.45 -4.78 -13.42
N GLN A 101 3.21 -4.26 -14.37
CA GLN A 101 2.69 -3.82 -15.67
C GLN A 101 2.26 -4.97 -16.58
N ALA A 102 2.75 -6.18 -16.31
CA ALA A 102 2.37 -7.40 -17.00
C ALA A 102 2.24 -8.56 -16.00
N SER A 103 1.48 -9.59 -16.37
CA SER A 103 1.54 -10.88 -15.68
C SER A 103 2.83 -11.60 -16.07
N THR A 104 3.43 -12.29 -15.13
CA THR A 104 4.69 -13.02 -15.31
C THR A 104 4.45 -14.52 -15.40
N ASP A 105 5.42 -15.26 -15.95
CA ASP A 105 5.38 -16.73 -16.00
C ASP A 105 5.27 -17.35 -14.60
N TRP A 106 5.86 -16.69 -13.61
CA TRP A 106 5.78 -17.12 -12.23
C TRP A 106 4.32 -17.04 -11.71
N GLU A 107 3.64 -15.94 -11.94
CA GLU A 107 2.22 -15.77 -11.58
C GLU A 107 1.32 -16.72 -12.36
N ALA A 108 1.61 -16.92 -13.64
CA ALA A 108 0.87 -17.87 -14.48
C ALA A 108 0.93 -19.31 -13.96
N LYS A 109 2.03 -19.70 -13.30
CA LYS A 109 2.18 -21.01 -12.64
C LYS A 109 1.52 -21.06 -11.27
N LEU A 110 1.56 -19.96 -10.51
CA LEU A 110 1.04 -19.90 -9.15
C LEU A 110 -0.50 -19.84 -9.12
N LEU A 111 -1.11 -19.06 -10.00
CA LEU A 111 -2.55 -18.82 -10.00
C LEU A 111 -3.40 -20.12 -10.15
N PRO A 112 -3.07 -21.05 -11.05
CA PRO A 112 -3.76 -22.34 -11.13
C PRO A 112 -3.66 -23.16 -9.86
N PHE A 113 -2.50 -23.14 -9.19
CA PHE A 113 -2.30 -23.84 -7.93
C PHE A 113 -3.19 -23.28 -6.82
N ILE A 114 -3.21 -21.94 -6.66
CA ILE A 114 -4.11 -21.28 -5.71
C ILE A 114 -5.58 -21.57 -6.06
N ALA A 115 -5.95 -21.51 -7.34
CA ALA A 115 -7.32 -21.79 -7.77
C ALA A 115 -7.74 -23.22 -7.44
N GLN A 116 -6.85 -24.19 -7.61
CA GLN A 116 -7.07 -25.59 -7.27
C GLN A 116 -7.31 -25.76 -5.78
N ASP A 117 -6.47 -25.17 -4.93
CA ASP A 117 -6.60 -25.17 -3.47
C ASP A 117 -7.93 -24.57 -3.01
N LEU A 118 -8.40 -23.54 -3.71
CA LEU A 118 -9.68 -22.89 -3.50
C LEU A 118 -10.90 -23.65 -4.07
N GLY A 119 -10.69 -24.78 -4.75
CA GLY A 119 -11.74 -25.56 -5.41
C GLY A 119 -12.32 -24.90 -6.66
N LEU A 120 -11.62 -23.96 -7.28
CA LEU A 120 -12.09 -23.18 -8.43
C LEU A 120 -11.68 -23.85 -9.75
N ARG A 121 -12.62 -24.50 -10.42
CA ARG A 121 -12.38 -25.15 -11.73
C ARG A 121 -12.41 -24.18 -12.92
N ARG A 122 -13.22 -23.13 -12.84
CA ARG A 122 -13.36 -22.10 -13.88
C ARG A 122 -13.39 -20.73 -13.20
N TYR A 123 -12.45 -19.88 -13.50
CA TYR A 123 -12.31 -18.55 -12.91
C TYR A 123 -11.81 -17.54 -13.95
N VAL A 124 -11.88 -16.28 -13.60
CA VAL A 124 -11.27 -15.17 -14.36
C VAL A 124 -10.27 -14.47 -13.44
N VAL A 125 -9.12 -14.08 -14.00
CA VAL A 125 -8.11 -13.32 -13.26
C VAL A 125 -8.25 -11.83 -13.57
N LEU A 126 -8.42 -11.03 -12.53
CA LEU A 126 -8.31 -9.58 -12.58
C LEU A 126 -6.93 -9.19 -12.05
N HIS A 127 -5.97 -9.11 -12.96
CA HIS A 127 -4.57 -8.86 -12.63
C HIS A 127 -4.27 -7.36 -12.50
N PRO A 128 -3.40 -6.92 -11.57
CA PRO A 128 -3.05 -5.50 -11.37
C PRO A 128 -2.53 -4.77 -12.62
N SER A 129 -1.95 -5.49 -13.57
CA SER A 129 -1.52 -4.90 -14.86
C SER A 129 -2.64 -4.19 -15.63
N LEU A 130 -3.89 -4.53 -15.37
CA LEU A 130 -5.04 -3.87 -16.00
C LEU A 130 -5.17 -2.43 -15.49
N MET A 131 -5.03 -2.22 -14.18
CA MET A 131 -4.97 -0.89 -13.58
C MET A 131 -3.77 -0.10 -14.09
N TYR A 132 -2.56 -0.68 -14.07
CA TYR A 132 -1.36 0.01 -14.53
C TYR A 132 -1.49 0.47 -15.99
N ARG A 133 -1.98 -0.38 -16.89
CA ARG A 133 -2.22 -0.01 -18.30
C ARG A 133 -3.25 1.10 -18.44
N GLY A 134 -4.35 1.03 -17.68
CA GLY A 134 -5.40 2.05 -17.71
C GLY A 134 -4.93 3.41 -17.17
N LEU A 135 -4.03 3.40 -16.17
CA LEU A 135 -3.55 4.62 -15.51
C LEU A 135 -2.14 5.06 -15.97
N THR A 136 -1.55 4.39 -16.96
CA THR A 136 -0.25 4.82 -17.55
C THR A 136 -0.25 6.29 -17.98
N PRO A 137 -1.30 6.83 -18.65
CA PRO A 137 -1.33 8.25 -19.03
C PRO A 137 -1.23 9.19 -17.83
N TRP A 138 -1.83 8.84 -16.68
CA TRP A 138 -1.70 9.60 -15.44
C TRP A 138 -0.24 9.65 -14.96
N PHE A 139 0.41 8.50 -14.88
CA PHE A 139 1.79 8.41 -14.41
C PHE A 139 2.79 9.10 -15.34
N ASN A 140 2.42 9.29 -16.62
CA ASN A 140 3.22 10.00 -17.61
C ASN A 140 2.81 11.48 -17.78
N GLY A 141 1.92 12.01 -16.93
CA GLY A 141 1.45 13.39 -17.01
C GLY A 141 0.56 13.70 -18.22
N GLN A 142 -0.02 12.70 -18.86
CA GLN A 142 -0.87 12.81 -20.05
C GLN A 142 -2.38 12.75 -19.71
N MET A 143 -2.74 12.53 -18.46
CA MET A 143 -4.11 12.49 -17.95
C MET A 143 -4.27 13.49 -16.82
N GLY A 144 -5.34 14.26 -16.83
CA GLY A 144 -5.68 15.19 -15.75
C GLY A 144 -6.25 14.47 -14.53
N GLN A 145 -6.17 15.09 -13.35
CA GLN A 145 -6.69 14.53 -12.10
C GLN A 145 -8.21 14.26 -12.16
N THR A 146 -8.99 15.14 -12.76
CA THR A 146 -10.44 14.96 -12.92
C THR A 146 -10.77 13.71 -13.72
N GLU A 147 -10.04 13.45 -14.79
CA GLU A 147 -10.19 12.22 -15.59
C GLU A 147 -9.78 10.99 -14.80
N LEU A 148 -8.63 11.02 -14.12
CA LEU A 148 -8.19 9.93 -13.23
C LEU A 148 -9.28 9.55 -12.23
N LEU A 149 -9.92 10.51 -11.61
CA LEU A 149 -10.95 10.28 -10.59
C LEU A 149 -12.21 9.58 -11.15
N THR A 150 -12.44 9.59 -12.45
CA THR A 150 -13.50 8.77 -13.08
C THR A 150 -13.18 7.27 -13.05
N HIS A 151 -11.91 6.91 -12.90
CA HIS A 151 -11.42 5.55 -12.82
C HIS A 151 -11.24 5.04 -11.38
N LEU A 152 -11.39 5.90 -10.38
CA LEU A 152 -11.13 5.59 -8.98
C LEU A 152 -12.36 5.86 -8.11
N ARG A 153 -12.66 4.93 -7.20
CA ARG A 153 -13.68 5.10 -6.17
C ARG A 153 -13.07 4.84 -4.81
N TYR A 154 -12.85 5.89 -4.06
CA TYR A 154 -12.35 5.77 -2.70
C TYR A 154 -13.47 5.37 -1.74
N THR A 155 -13.29 4.24 -1.08
CA THR A 155 -14.14 3.72 0.00
C THR A 155 -13.32 3.67 1.27
N ASP A 156 -13.93 3.57 2.43
CA ASP A 156 -13.19 3.33 3.67
C ASP A 156 -12.36 2.06 3.53
N VAL A 157 -11.16 2.07 4.13
CA VAL A 157 -10.29 0.90 4.20
C VAL A 157 -10.59 0.18 5.52
N PRO A 158 -11.17 -1.02 5.48
CA PRO A 158 -11.40 -1.78 6.70
C PRO A 158 -10.07 -2.11 7.38
N VAL A 159 -10.01 -1.86 8.68
CA VAL A 159 -8.82 -2.16 9.47
C VAL A 159 -8.85 -3.63 9.86
N PRO A 160 -7.84 -4.43 9.48
CA PRO A 160 -7.70 -5.79 10.00
C PRO A 160 -7.59 -5.75 11.53
N ALA A 161 -8.11 -6.75 12.19
CA ALA A 161 -8.04 -6.91 13.64
C ALA A 161 -7.18 -8.14 14.02
N PRO A 162 -5.89 -8.16 13.70
CA PRO A 162 -5.02 -9.26 14.11
C PRO A 162 -4.84 -9.23 15.62
N PRO A 163 -4.61 -10.37 16.26
CA PRO A 163 -4.23 -10.40 17.66
C PRO A 163 -2.92 -9.63 17.85
N LEU A 164 -2.98 -8.51 18.56
CA LEU A 164 -1.79 -7.70 18.89
C LEU A 164 -1.13 -8.33 20.12
N SER A 165 0.03 -8.92 19.94
CA SER A 165 0.89 -9.41 21.04
C SER A 165 1.68 -8.29 21.73
N LEU A 166 1.70 -7.09 21.12
CA LEU A 166 2.40 -5.90 21.62
C LEU A 166 1.41 -5.02 22.39
N PRO A 167 1.67 -4.70 23.67
CA PRO A 167 0.89 -3.71 24.40
C PRO A 167 1.14 -2.33 23.80
N LEU A 168 0.08 -1.67 23.33
CA LEU A 168 0.16 -0.33 22.76
C LEU A 168 -0.13 0.72 23.82
N PRO A 169 0.59 1.85 23.86
CA PRO A 169 0.22 3.00 24.65
C PRO A 169 -1.18 3.52 24.26
N GLU A 170 -1.87 4.17 25.18
CA GLU A 170 -3.20 4.77 24.91
C GLU A 170 -3.14 5.84 23.82
N LYS A 171 -2.09 6.67 23.88
CA LYS A 171 -1.78 7.69 22.86
C LYS A 171 -0.35 7.51 22.38
N PHE A 172 -0.14 7.49 21.09
CA PHE A 172 1.19 7.35 20.50
C PHE A 172 1.23 7.85 19.06
N VAL A 173 2.43 8.15 18.57
CA VAL A 173 2.71 8.39 17.16
C VAL A 173 3.24 7.11 16.53
N ALA A 174 2.63 6.69 15.43
CA ALA A 174 3.18 5.60 14.62
C ALA A 174 4.28 6.15 13.71
N VAL A 175 5.44 5.48 13.68
CA VAL A 175 6.61 5.95 12.94
C VAL A 175 7.12 4.87 12.01
N LYS A 176 7.43 5.24 10.75
CA LYS A 176 8.14 4.38 9.82
C LYS A 176 9.08 5.18 8.93
N PHE A 177 10.35 5.14 9.23
CA PHE A 177 11.39 5.60 8.32
C PHE A 177 12.09 4.41 7.67
N TYR A 178 12.24 4.49 6.36
CA TYR A 178 12.99 3.53 5.58
C TYR A 178 13.77 4.27 4.50
N HIS A 179 14.91 3.71 4.14
CA HIS A 179 15.73 4.29 3.11
C HIS A 179 15.39 3.73 1.72
N ARG A 180 15.44 4.63 0.74
CA ARG A 180 15.18 4.41 -0.67
C ARG A 180 15.86 5.50 -1.50
N HIS A 181 15.76 5.46 -2.84
CA HIS A 181 16.30 6.50 -3.70
C HIS A 181 15.78 7.93 -3.39
N THR A 182 14.53 8.07 -2.97
CA THR A 182 13.95 9.38 -2.54
C THR A 182 14.34 9.80 -1.13
N TRP A 183 14.89 8.86 -0.34
CA TRP A 183 15.33 9.04 1.03
C TRP A 183 16.63 8.25 1.24
N PRO A 184 17.78 8.73 0.71
CA PRO A 184 19.05 8.00 0.74
C PRO A 184 19.58 7.82 2.16
N MET A 185 20.32 6.74 2.38
CA MET A 185 21.02 6.50 3.64
C MET A 185 22.36 7.23 3.61
N ASN A 186 22.41 8.41 4.26
CA ASN A 186 23.63 9.13 4.58
C ASN A 186 23.60 9.58 6.03
N ASP A 187 24.74 10.02 6.58
CA ASP A 187 24.86 10.36 7.99
C ASP A 187 23.99 11.56 8.39
N GLU A 188 23.81 12.53 7.50
CA GLU A 188 22.97 13.69 7.71
C GLU A 188 21.51 13.29 7.90
N ILE A 189 20.96 12.52 6.95
CA ILE A 189 19.57 12.02 7.01
C ILE A 189 19.39 11.08 8.20
N LYS A 190 20.34 10.18 8.44
CA LYS A 190 20.30 9.30 9.59
C LYS A 190 20.27 10.07 10.91
N GLY A 191 21.15 11.06 11.06
CA GLY A 191 21.20 11.93 12.23
C GLY A 191 19.88 12.71 12.41
N TRP A 192 19.33 13.23 11.31
CA TRP A 192 18.05 13.92 11.35
C TRP A 192 16.90 13.00 11.81
N VAL A 193 16.79 11.79 11.24
CA VAL A 193 15.73 10.81 11.60
C VAL A 193 15.82 10.44 13.07
N VAL A 194 17.01 10.11 13.57
CA VAL A 194 17.23 9.76 14.98
C VAL A 194 16.80 10.90 15.90
N ASN A 195 17.23 12.12 15.61
CA ASN A 195 16.89 13.31 16.40
C ASN A 195 15.38 13.63 16.34
N ALA A 196 14.76 13.56 15.16
CA ALA A 196 13.33 13.81 14.99
C ALA A 196 12.49 12.82 15.80
N VAL A 197 12.79 11.53 15.72
CA VAL A 197 12.06 10.49 16.45
C VAL A 197 12.30 10.62 17.96
N ALA A 198 13.53 10.85 18.40
CA ALA A 198 13.85 11.06 19.81
C ALA A 198 13.13 12.29 20.38
N ASN A 199 12.99 13.38 19.63
CA ASN A 199 12.26 14.56 20.07
C ASN A 199 10.76 14.31 20.18
N VAL A 200 10.15 13.57 19.26
CA VAL A 200 8.75 13.13 19.39
C VAL A 200 8.58 12.22 20.61
N ALA A 201 9.49 11.26 20.82
CA ALA A 201 9.43 10.32 21.95
C ALA A 201 9.56 10.99 23.34
N LYS A 202 10.12 12.20 23.43
CA LYS A 202 10.11 13.01 24.66
C LYS A 202 8.72 13.56 25.01
N LEU A 203 7.85 13.72 24.02
CA LEU A 203 6.53 14.33 24.15
C LEU A 203 5.41 13.29 24.25
N ILE A 204 5.51 12.25 23.44
CA ILE A 204 4.49 11.21 23.31
C ILE A 204 5.17 9.87 22.95
N PRO A 205 4.67 8.72 23.44
CA PRO A 205 5.18 7.40 23.03
C PRO A 205 5.22 7.21 21.52
N VAL A 206 6.23 6.53 21.04
CA VAL A 206 6.43 6.19 19.62
C VAL A 206 6.31 4.68 19.44
N VAL A 207 5.56 4.27 18.40
CA VAL A 207 5.49 2.88 17.95
C VAL A 207 6.05 2.80 16.53
N LEU A 208 7.18 2.10 16.39
CA LEU A 208 7.83 1.88 15.11
C LEU A 208 7.08 0.79 14.33
N LEU A 209 6.70 1.10 13.09
CA LEU A 209 6.07 0.15 12.16
C LEU A 209 7.10 -0.70 11.38
N GLU A 210 8.34 -0.74 11.83
CA GLU A 210 9.34 -1.63 11.26
C GLU A 210 8.96 -3.10 11.46
N SER A 211 9.25 -3.92 10.48
CA SER A 211 8.85 -5.33 10.54
C SER A 211 10.03 -6.27 10.71
N GLY A 212 11.23 -5.82 10.41
CA GLY A 212 12.39 -6.70 10.27
C GLY A 212 12.30 -7.68 9.08
N LEU A 213 11.26 -7.55 8.25
CA LEU A 213 11.04 -8.39 7.07
C LEU A 213 11.56 -7.68 5.82
N TYR A 214 12.40 -8.34 5.07
CA TYR A 214 12.89 -7.85 3.77
C TYR A 214 11.91 -8.26 2.66
N ALA A 215 10.70 -7.67 2.68
CA ALA A 215 9.64 -8.02 1.73
C ALA A 215 9.76 -7.29 0.38
N ASP A 216 10.42 -6.13 0.37
CA ASP A 216 10.64 -5.27 -0.81
C ASP A 216 12.08 -4.72 -0.84
N ASP A 217 12.30 -3.60 -1.52
CA ASP A 217 13.59 -2.91 -1.62
C ASP A 217 13.82 -1.88 -0.50
N HIS A 218 12.91 -1.77 0.46
CA HIS A 218 13.04 -0.86 1.58
C HIS A 218 13.93 -1.45 2.69
N VAL A 219 14.74 -0.59 3.29
CA VAL A 219 15.54 -0.92 4.45
C VAL A 219 15.15 0.00 5.59
N ASP A 220 14.58 -0.56 6.65
CA ASP A 220 14.14 0.19 7.82
C ASP A 220 15.34 0.83 8.55
N PHE A 221 15.12 2.03 9.13
CA PHE A 221 16.12 2.65 10.01
C PHE A 221 16.06 1.99 11.40
N PRO A 222 17.18 1.47 11.92
CA PRO A 222 17.20 0.92 13.27
C PRO A 222 17.09 2.06 14.29
N LEU A 223 15.93 2.19 14.92
CA LEU A 223 15.63 3.22 15.92
C LEU A 223 15.34 2.55 17.26
N SER A 224 15.85 3.14 18.34
CA SER A 224 15.60 2.67 19.70
C SER A 224 15.75 3.82 20.68
N GLY A 225 15.17 3.70 21.86
CA GLY A 225 15.29 4.70 22.91
C GLY A 225 14.15 4.65 23.91
N PRO A 226 14.18 5.52 24.92
CA PRO A 226 13.06 5.67 25.86
C PRO A 226 11.77 6.02 25.12
N ASN A 227 10.63 5.46 25.57
CA ASN A 227 9.30 5.65 24.99
C ASN A 227 9.18 5.24 23.50
N ILE A 228 10.10 4.40 23.01
CA ILE A 228 10.06 3.85 21.66
C ILE A 228 9.84 2.35 21.75
N THR A 229 8.79 1.87 21.12
CA THR A 229 8.43 0.44 20.99
C THR A 229 8.42 0.05 19.53
N SER A 230 8.85 -1.17 19.19
CA SER A 230 8.92 -1.65 17.81
C SER A 230 7.97 -2.81 17.56
N LEU A 231 7.41 -2.88 16.35
CA LEU A 231 6.70 -4.07 15.84
C LEU A 231 7.64 -5.20 15.42
N ALA A 232 8.93 -4.95 15.28
CA ALA A 232 9.90 -5.99 14.92
C ALA A 232 9.86 -7.14 15.93
N GLY A 233 9.83 -8.39 15.42
CA GLY A 233 9.66 -9.58 16.25
C GLY A 233 8.20 -9.92 16.63
N HIS A 234 7.24 -9.04 16.37
CA HIS A 234 5.81 -9.26 16.63
C HIS A 234 5.00 -9.51 15.34
N VAL A 235 5.65 -9.52 14.20
CA VAL A 235 5.03 -9.72 12.88
C VAL A 235 5.62 -10.90 12.14
N THR A 236 4.80 -11.53 11.33
CA THR A 236 5.20 -12.55 10.35
C THR A 236 4.93 -12.02 8.93
N PRO A 237 5.46 -12.65 7.89
CA PRO A 237 5.11 -12.27 6.52
C PRO A 237 3.60 -12.20 6.29
N GLN A 238 2.83 -13.16 6.83
CA GLN A 238 1.39 -13.29 6.62
C GLN A 238 0.53 -12.25 7.36
N ASN A 239 1.04 -11.58 8.40
CA ASN A 239 0.30 -10.59 9.17
C ASN A 239 0.90 -9.18 9.17
N ASN A 240 2.02 -8.98 8.51
CA ASN A 240 2.81 -7.75 8.55
C ASN A 240 1.98 -6.48 8.26
N LEU A 241 1.27 -6.45 7.13
CA LEU A 241 0.46 -5.27 6.76
C LEU A 241 -0.80 -5.15 7.62
N ALA A 242 -1.40 -6.27 8.03
CA ALA A 242 -2.51 -6.26 8.97
C ALA A 242 -2.11 -5.63 10.31
N MET A 243 -0.95 -6.01 10.85
CA MET A 243 -0.43 -5.48 12.10
C MET A 243 -0.06 -3.99 11.99
N GLN A 244 0.66 -3.60 10.94
CA GLN A 244 0.98 -2.19 10.69
C GLN A 244 -0.29 -1.34 10.56
N SER A 245 -1.32 -1.84 9.86
CA SER A 245 -2.60 -1.14 9.70
C SER A 245 -3.34 -1.00 11.03
N ALA A 246 -3.38 -2.08 11.83
CA ALA A 246 -4.06 -2.07 13.12
C ALA A 246 -3.40 -1.10 14.10
N VAL A 247 -2.06 -1.04 14.13
CA VAL A 247 -1.32 -0.09 14.94
C VAL A 247 -1.56 1.33 14.43
N LEU A 248 -1.43 1.56 13.12
CA LEU A 248 -1.63 2.87 12.51
C LEU A 248 -3.04 3.41 12.75
N ALA A 249 -4.07 2.57 12.68
CA ALA A 249 -5.45 2.95 12.94
C ALA A 249 -5.69 3.39 14.40
N LYS A 250 -4.89 2.92 15.36
CA LYS A 250 -4.95 3.31 16.78
C LYS A 250 -4.07 4.52 17.10
N ALA A 251 -3.11 4.85 16.22
CA ALA A 251 -2.21 5.96 16.45
C ALA A 251 -2.94 7.31 16.47
N THR A 252 -2.41 8.26 17.21
CA THR A 252 -2.83 9.68 17.18
C THR A 252 -2.44 10.31 15.85
N ALA A 253 -1.23 10.01 15.36
CA ALA A 253 -0.70 10.50 14.09
C ALA A 253 0.35 9.54 13.52
N PHE A 254 0.76 9.79 12.29
CA PHE A 254 1.87 9.10 11.60
C PHE A 254 3.00 10.07 11.28
N MET A 255 4.24 9.60 11.42
CA MET A 255 5.44 10.28 10.95
C MET A 255 6.38 9.29 10.26
N GLY A 256 6.97 9.65 9.11
CA GLY A 256 7.91 8.74 8.45
C GLY A 256 8.40 9.19 7.08
N THR A 257 9.06 8.28 6.37
CA THR A 257 9.39 8.49 4.96
C THR A 257 8.10 8.64 4.16
N TYR A 258 8.04 9.66 3.28
CA TYR A 258 6.93 9.81 2.35
C TYR A 258 6.78 8.57 1.47
N GLY A 259 5.61 7.96 1.49
CA GLY A 259 5.33 6.73 0.75
C GLY A 259 4.12 5.97 1.26
N GLY A 260 4.10 4.65 1.06
CA GLY A 260 2.93 3.82 1.25
C GLY A 260 2.31 3.87 2.64
N CYS A 261 3.11 3.94 3.71
CA CYS A 261 2.58 4.02 5.07
C CYS A 261 1.90 5.36 5.36
N GLN A 262 2.43 6.49 4.84
CA GLN A 262 1.75 7.78 4.94
C GLN A 262 0.43 7.78 4.18
N GLN A 263 0.43 7.23 2.98
CA GLN A 263 -0.77 7.12 2.15
C GLN A 263 -1.84 6.26 2.82
N LEU A 264 -1.43 5.17 3.46
CA LEU A 264 -2.32 4.36 4.29
C LEU A 264 -2.83 5.14 5.52
N ALA A 265 -1.98 5.95 6.18
CA ALA A 265 -2.40 6.82 7.28
C ALA A 265 -3.52 7.77 6.86
N VAL A 266 -3.36 8.46 5.72
CA VAL A 266 -4.40 9.32 5.15
C VAL A 266 -5.67 8.52 4.87
N ARG A 267 -5.57 7.32 4.28
CA ARG A 267 -6.72 6.44 4.02
C ARG A 267 -7.43 6.01 5.31
N LEU A 268 -6.70 5.87 6.40
CA LEU A 268 -7.22 5.55 7.74
C LEU A 268 -7.64 6.81 8.53
N LYS A 269 -7.68 7.97 7.88
CA LYS A 269 -8.09 9.26 8.44
C LYS A 269 -7.19 9.69 9.62
N LYS A 270 -5.88 9.43 9.53
CA LYS A 270 -4.90 9.81 10.55
C LYS A 270 -4.07 11.01 10.10
N PRO A 271 -3.90 12.03 10.95
CA PRO A 271 -2.92 13.08 10.72
C PRO A 271 -1.56 12.49 10.38
N SER A 272 -0.85 13.07 9.40
CA SER A 272 0.39 12.46 8.94
C SER A 272 1.43 13.46 8.47
N ALA A 273 2.70 13.16 8.77
CA ALA A 273 3.86 13.88 8.27
C ALA A 273 4.79 12.92 7.52
N GLY A 274 4.99 13.16 6.23
CA GLY A 274 5.88 12.39 5.36
C GLY A 274 7.02 13.22 4.85
N PHE A 275 8.23 12.65 4.90
CA PHE A 275 9.46 13.35 4.53
C PHE A 275 10.14 12.69 3.32
N TYR A 276 10.75 13.51 2.49
CA TYR A 276 11.59 13.10 1.38
C TYR A 276 12.83 13.99 1.29
N ALA A 277 13.92 13.45 0.77
CA ALA A 277 15.14 14.24 0.48
C ALA A 277 15.12 14.75 -0.95
N LYS A 278 14.64 13.94 -1.90
CA LYS A 278 14.46 14.34 -3.29
C LYS A 278 13.22 13.69 -3.90
N PHE A 279 12.65 14.37 -4.88
CA PHE A 279 11.44 13.98 -5.58
C PHE A 279 11.74 13.70 -7.04
N GLU A 280 11.25 12.60 -7.58
CA GLU A 280 11.47 12.19 -8.95
C GLU A 280 10.23 11.50 -9.55
N GLY A 281 9.95 11.77 -10.82
CA GLY A 281 9.00 11.02 -11.64
C GLY A 281 7.61 10.86 -11.02
N THR A 282 7.16 9.63 -10.88
CA THR A 282 5.80 9.29 -10.38
C THR A 282 5.53 9.70 -8.93
N CYS A 283 6.56 10.10 -8.17
CA CYS A 283 6.38 10.62 -6.82
C CYS A 283 5.48 11.86 -6.79
N TYR A 284 5.56 12.72 -7.84
CA TYR A 284 4.68 13.89 -7.97
C TYR A 284 3.21 13.48 -8.12
N ALA A 285 2.91 12.48 -8.95
CA ALA A 285 1.56 11.97 -9.13
C ALA A 285 0.98 11.43 -7.81
N HIS A 286 1.80 10.71 -7.03
CA HIS A 286 1.40 10.20 -5.72
C HIS A 286 1.20 11.34 -4.71
N LYS A 287 2.06 12.36 -4.71
CA LYS A 287 1.93 13.52 -3.83
C LYS A 287 0.61 14.24 -4.08
N ILE A 288 0.32 14.59 -5.33
CA ILE A 288 -0.94 15.23 -5.72
C ILE A 288 -2.14 14.42 -5.22
N MET A 289 -2.14 13.12 -5.42
CA MET A 289 -3.26 12.27 -5.00
C MET A 289 -3.35 12.12 -3.48
N THR A 290 -2.22 12.05 -2.77
CA THR A 290 -2.20 11.98 -1.31
C THR A 290 -2.75 13.27 -0.68
N GLU A 291 -2.30 14.42 -1.16
CA GLU A 291 -2.75 15.74 -0.69
C GLU A 291 -4.24 15.97 -1.01
N TRP A 292 -4.65 15.66 -2.25
CA TRP A 292 -6.05 15.73 -2.62
C TRP A 292 -6.93 14.87 -1.71
N LEU A 293 -6.52 13.61 -1.47
CA LEU A 293 -7.29 12.68 -0.64
C LEU A 293 -7.35 13.14 0.81
N ALA A 294 -6.26 13.69 1.35
CA ALA A 294 -6.24 14.24 2.69
C ALA A 294 -7.24 15.40 2.84
N VAL A 295 -7.32 16.30 1.87
CA VAL A 295 -8.32 17.38 1.82
C VAL A 295 -9.74 16.80 1.77
N GLN A 296 -10.00 15.81 0.89
CA GLN A 296 -11.33 15.18 0.79
C GLN A 296 -11.78 14.48 2.09
N LEU A 297 -10.82 13.95 2.85
CA LEU A 297 -11.10 13.26 4.12
C LEU A 297 -11.05 14.20 5.34
N GLY A 298 -10.68 15.46 5.16
CA GLY A 298 -10.53 16.43 6.25
C GLY A 298 -9.38 16.06 7.22
N VAL A 299 -8.30 15.47 6.69
CA VAL A 299 -7.18 14.96 7.49
C VAL A 299 -5.94 15.82 7.32
N PRO A 300 -5.31 16.32 8.39
CA PRO A 300 -4.03 17.00 8.30
C PRO A 300 -2.96 16.13 7.66
N CYS A 301 -2.30 16.65 6.61
CA CYS A 301 -1.27 15.93 5.89
C CYS A 301 -0.14 16.88 5.50
N PHE A 302 1.06 16.55 5.95
CA PHE A 302 2.28 17.24 5.56
C PHE A 302 3.14 16.33 4.68
N ILE A 303 3.66 16.88 3.58
CA ILE A 303 4.63 16.21 2.71
C ILE A 303 5.73 17.23 2.37
N GLY A 304 6.91 17.05 2.93
CA GLY A 304 7.99 18.02 2.81
C GLY A 304 9.38 17.44 3.05
N THR A 305 10.37 18.32 3.11
CA THR A 305 11.77 17.98 3.40
C THR A 305 12.09 18.10 4.89
N PRO A 306 13.23 17.59 5.37
CA PRO A 306 13.71 17.84 6.72
C PRO A 306 13.75 19.32 7.13
N ASN A 307 14.05 20.22 6.19
CA ASN A 307 14.10 21.66 6.43
C ASN A 307 12.73 22.26 6.75
N ASP A 308 11.67 21.60 6.33
CA ASP A 308 10.28 22.04 6.53
C ASP A 308 9.69 21.44 7.84
N ALA A 309 10.45 20.64 8.59
CA ALA A 309 9.97 19.92 9.78
C ALA A 309 9.45 20.82 10.89
N ARG A 310 9.81 22.11 10.92
CA ARG A 310 9.29 23.10 11.86
C ARG A 310 7.76 23.24 11.83
N PHE A 311 7.13 22.91 10.69
CA PHE A 311 5.67 22.97 10.53
C PHE A 311 4.95 21.71 11.04
N VAL A 312 5.68 20.65 11.37
CA VAL A 312 5.11 19.34 11.76
C VAL A 312 4.40 19.41 13.12
N LYS A 313 4.83 20.30 14.01
CA LYS A 313 4.20 20.47 15.34
C LYS A 313 2.71 20.80 15.24
N GLU A 314 2.30 21.57 14.22
CA GLU A 314 0.91 21.94 13.98
C GLU A 314 0.05 20.78 13.47
N ILE A 315 0.67 19.72 12.99
CA ILE A 315 -0.02 18.54 12.42
C ILE A 315 -0.12 17.40 13.42
N LEU A 316 0.89 17.24 14.23
CA LEU A 316 0.93 16.13 15.21
C LEU A 316 0.22 16.48 16.54
N GLY A 317 -0.17 17.73 16.75
CA GLY A 317 -0.90 18.22 17.92
C GLY A 317 -0.04 18.30 19.16
#